data_713e83945ea7d7654a7f40c5faa7296e
#
_entry.id   713e83945ea7d7654a7f40c5faa7296e
#
_cell.length_a   1.000
_cell.length_b   1.000
_cell.length_c   1.000
_cell.angle_alpha   90.00
_cell.angle_beta   90.00
_cell.angle_gamma   90.00
#
_symmetry.space_group_name_H-M   'P 1'
#
loop_
_entity.id
_entity.type
_entity.pdbx_description
1 polymer ?
#
loop_
_entity_poly.entity_id
_entity_poly.type
_entity_poly.pdbx_seq_one_letter_code
_entity_poly.pdbx_strand_id
1 'polypeptide(L)'
;RQGRDSTRVINLFDRIMEQDQDDAQMPMLYAQYLLAKKMNKETMPVLERVLDIDPTNTAARMTLLGEAIRKEDYKEVIRLCEAGIESNPDMLEFYFYLSIAYNQADRTDDALAICKKGLENIPEKSDKEFVSNFYAIMGDFYHTKKMNTEAYAAYDSALVYNSANLGALNNYAYYLSLERRDLDKAEEMSYKTVKSEPKNPTYLDTYAWILFEKGNYAEARLYIDDAIKNDKDQSDTIL
;
A
#
# COMPACT_ATOMS: atom_id res chain seq x y z
N ARG A 1 -34.91 9.46 20.45
CA ARG A 1 -34.26 10.78 20.66
C ARG A 1 -33.02 10.97 19.77
N GLN A 2 -32.10 10.01 19.68
CA GLN A 2 -30.87 10.14 18.87
C GLN A 2 -31.12 10.40 17.37
N GLY A 3 -32.12 9.81 16.75
CA GLY A 3 -32.41 10.01 15.30
C GLY A 3 -32.93 11.41 14.97
N ARG A 4 -33.71 12.04 15.87
CA ARG A 4 -34.24 13.42 15.67
C ARG A 4 -33.13 14.48 15.81
N ASP A 5 -32.16 14.24 16.68
CA ASP A 5 -31.03 15.16 16.87
C ASP A 5 -30.09 15.13 15.70
N SER A 6 -29.85 13.93 15.11
CA SER A 6 -29.01 13.78 13.88
C SER A 6 -29.66 14.50 12.70
N THR A 7 -30.97 14.36 12.47
CA THR A 7 -31.68 15.03 11.37
C THR A 7 -31.62 16.57 11.50
N ARG A 8 -31.72 17.09 12.72
CA ARG A 8 -31.58 18.53 12.95
C ARG A 8 -30.19 19.05 12.65
N VAL A 9 -29.16 18.30 13.03
CA VAL A 9 -27.77 18.68 12.76
C VAL A 9 -27.49 18.64 11.26
N ILE A 10 -27.95 17.61 10.55
CA ILE A 10 -27.82 17.50 9.09
C ILE A 10 -28.47 18.71 8.40
N ASN A 11 -29.74 19.01 8.72
CA ASN A 11 -30.43 20.15 8.14
C ASN A 11 -29.77 21.51 8.46
N LEU A 12 -29.09 21.63 9.60
CA LEU A 12 -28.33 22.83 9.94
C LEU A 12 -27.09 22.98 9.04
N PHE A 13 -26.32 21.89 8.85
CA PHE A 13 -25.18 21.90 7.95
C PHE A 13 -25.59 22.23 6.51
N ASP A 14 -26.65 21.60 6.01
CA ASP A 14 -27.14 21.85 4.64
C ASP A 14 -27.48 23.34 4.46
N ARG A 15 -28.20 23.95 5.42
CA ARG A 15 -28.52 25.36 5.36
C ARG A 15 -27.33 26.31 5.42
N ILE A 16 -26.32 25.98 6.25
CA ILE A 16 -25.08 26.77 6.34
C ILE A 16 -24.29 26.69 5.03
N MET A 17 -24.14 25.49 4.48
CA MET A 17 -23.44 25.29 3.21
C MET A 17 -24.14 25.94 2.01
N GLU A 18 -25.47 26.15 2.06
CA GLU A 18 -26.22 26.91 1.05
C GLU A 18 -25.92 28.42 1.13
N GLN A 19 -25.64 28.94 2.34
CA GLN A 19 -25.38 30.37 2.55
C GLN A 19 -23.94 30.78 2.18
N ASP A 20 -22.98 29.91 2.38
CA ASP A 20 -21.57 30.13 2.02
C ASP A 20 -21.06 28.95 1.20
N GLN A 21 -21.04 29.16 -0.11
CA GLN A 21 -20.68 28.11 -1.06
C GLN A 21 -19.16 27.99 -1.27
N ASP A 22 -18.39 28.99 -0.88
CA ASP A 22 -16.94 29.06 -1.08
C ASP A 22 -16.17 28.68 0.20
N ASP A 23 -16.87 28.40 1.31
CA ASP A 23 -16.25 27.94 2.56
C ASP A 23 -16.05 26.43 2.57
N ALA A 24 -14.79 25.97 2.52
CA ALA A 24 -14.43 24.57 2.63
C ALA A 24 -14.46 24.04 4.08
N GLN A 25 -14.46 24.89 5.09
CA GLN A 25 -14.41 24.48 6.49
C GLN A 25 -15.71 23.82 6.94
N MET A 26 -16.85 24.41 6.56
CA MET A 26 -18.16 23.86 6.97
C MET A 26 -18.45 22.49 6.35
N PRO A 27 -18.25 22.24 5.04
CA PRO A 27 -18.35 20.89 4.48
C PRO A 27 -17.37 19.91 5.16
N MET A 28 -16.15 20.34 5.50
CA MET A 28 -15.19 19.48 6.19
C MET A 28 -15.64 19.09 7.60
N LEU A 29 -16.20 20.03 8.39
CA LEU A 29 -16.80 19.75 9.69
C LEU A 29 -18.00 18.80 9.56
N TYR A 30 -18.83 19.01 8.54
CA TYR A 30 -19.96 18.13 8.26
C TYR A 30 -19.51 16.72 7.91
N ALA A 31 -18.51 16.57 7.05
CA ALA A 31 -17.92 15.27 6.73
C ALA A 31 -17.39 14.56 7.97
N GLN A 32 -16.69 15.27 8.86
CA GLN A 32 -16.20 14.71 10.14
C GLN A 32 -17.35 14.24 11.03
N TYR A 33 -18.43 15.01 11.12
CA TYR A 33 -19.63 14.61 11.85
C TYR A 33 -20.25 13.32 11.28
N LEU A 34 -20.39 13.23 9.94
CA LEU A 34 -20.94 12.07 9.25
C LEU A 34 -20.07 10.83 9.46
N LEU A 35 -18.74 10.99 9.38
CA LEU A 35 -17.77 9.90 9.66
C LEU A 35 -17.90 9.39 11.09
N ALA A 36 -18.01 10.29 12.07
CA ALA A 36 -18.21 9.92 13.47
C ALA A 36 -19.52 9.15 13.69
N LYS A 37 -20.54 9.37 12.83
CA LYS A 37 -21.81 8.63 12.81
C LYS A 37 -21.78 7.38 11.94
N LYS A 38 -20.65 7.06 11.31
CA LYS A 38 -20.49 5.94 10.35
C LYS A 38 -21.42 6.04 9.13
N MET A 39 -21.75 7.24 8.71
CA MET A 39 -22.59 7.56 7.55
C MET A 39 -21.71 7.75 6.30
N ASN A 40 -21.00 6.71 5.91
CA ASN A 40 -19.98 6.79 4.87
C ASN A 40 -20.54 7.18 3.49
N LYS A 41 -21.76 6.73 3.16
CA LYS A 41 -22.38 7.06 1.86
C LYS A 41 -22.66 8.55 1.71
N GLU A 42 -23.12 9.16 2.78
CA GLU A 42 -23.44 10.59 2.84
C GLU A 42 -22.17 11.45 2.93
N THR A 43 -21.09 10.89 3.48
CA THR A 43 -19.82 11.61 3.65
C THR A 43 -19.10 11.85 2.31
N MET A 44 -19.13 10.89 1.39
CA MET A 44 -18.33 10.99 0.16
C MET A 44 -18.68 12.22 -0.69
N PRO A 45 -19.97 12.53 -0.98
CA PRO A 45 -20.32 13.74 -1.75
C PRO A 45 -19.92 15.05 -1.04
N VAL A 46 -19.92 15.05 0.30
CA VAL A 46 -19.50 16.23 1.06
C VAL A 46 -18.00 16.45 0.95
N LEU A 47 -17.20 15.37 0.97
CA LEU A 47 -15.74 15.45 0.76
C LEU A 47 -15.37 15.85 -0.67
N GLU A 48 -16.11 15.40 -1.68
CA GLU A 48 -15.93 15.88 -3.05
C GLU A 48 -16.16 17.40 -3.13
N ARG A 49 -17.22 17.90 -2.50
CA ARG A 49 -17.46 19.36 -2.42
C ARG A 49 -16.32 20.11 -1.72
N VAL A 50 -15.71 19.52 -0.67
CA VAL A 50 -14.51 20.12 -0.06
C VAL A 50 -13.40 20.28 -1.09
N LEU A 51 -13.15 19.25 -1.93
CA LEU A 51 -12.12 19.28 -2.95
C LEU A 51 -12.46 20.22 -4.14
N ASP A 52 -13.74 20.44 -4.43
CA ASP A 52 -14.17 21.41 -5.44
C ASP A 52 -13.84 22.85 -4.98
N ILE A 53 -13.94 23.13 -3.68
CA ILE A 53 -13.65 24.44 -3.09
C ILE A 53 -12.16 24.59 -2.79
N ASP A 54 -11.55 23.58 -2.18
CA ASP A 54 -10.14 23.54 -1.80
C ASP A 54 -9.47 22.27 -2.34
N PRO A 55 -8.95 22.29 -3.57
CA PRO A 55 -8.24 21.13 -4.16
C PRO A 55 -6.99 20.70 -3.41
N THR A 56 -6.46 21.55 -2.51
CA THR A 56 -5.25 21.23 -1.71
C THR A 56 -5.56 20.50 -0.41
N ASN A 57 -6.85 20.28 -0.09
CA ASN A 57 -7.27 19.62 1.15
C ASN A 57 -6.88 18.13 1.15
N THR A 58 -5.71 17.85 1.71
CA THR A 58 -5.18 16.48 1.79
C THR A 58 -6.05 15.56 2.64
N ALA A 59 -6.65 16.05 3.72
CA ALA A 59 -7.48 15.22 4.61
C ALA A 59 -8.74 14.71 3.89
N ALA A 60 -9.43 15.57 3.12
CA ALA A 60 -10.56 15.17 2.31
C ALA A 60 -10.14 14.15 1.23
N ARG A 61 -9.06 14.44 0.51
CA ARG A 61 -8.55 13.57 -0.56
C ARG A 61 -8.12 12.21 -0.05
N MET A 62 -7.38 12.16 1.06
CA MET A 62 -6.95 10.89 1.67
C MET A 62 -8.12 10.06 2.20
N THR A 63 -9.18 10.69 2.69
CA THR A 63 -10.39 9.97 3.13
C THR A 63 -11.11 9.32 1.93
N LEU A 64 -11.29 10.07 0.84
CA LEU A 64 -11.86 9.55 -0.42
C LEU A 64 -10.98 8.43 -0.99
N LEU A 65 -9.67 8.63 -1.01
CA LEU A 65 -8.69 7.65 -1.48
C LEU A 65 -8.76 6.34 -0.68
N GLY A 66 -8.83 6.44 0.65
CA GLY A 66 -8.99 5.26 1.51
C GLY A 66 -10.27 4.46 1.21
N GLU A 67 -11.38 5.15 0.91
CA GLU A 67 -12.62 4.49 0.52
C GLU A 67 -12.53 3.85 -0.88
N ALA A 68 -11.89 4.52 -1.84
CA ALA A 68 -11.65 3.99 -3.18
C ALA A 68 -10.76 2.74 -3.14
N ILE A 69 -9.68 2.76 -2.34
CA ILE A 69 -8.81 1.59 -2.12
C ILE A 69 -9.60 0.43 -1.50
N ARG A 70 -10.39 0.70 -0.47
CA ARG A 70 -11.21 -0.34 0.19
C ARG A 70 -12.22 -0.99 -0.75
N LYS A 71 -12.69 -0.26 -1.76
CA LYS A 71 -13.62 -0.75 -2.80
C LYS A 71 -12.90 -1.34 -4.01
N GLU A 72 -11.58 -1.30 -4.04
CA GLU A 72 -10.77 -1.69 -5.21
C GLU A 72 -11.15 -0.90 -6.48
N ASP A 73 -11.64 0.34 -6.31
CA ASP A 73 -11.97 1.23 -7.42
C ASP A 73 -10.70 1.93 -7.92
N TYR A 74 -9.91 1.20 -8.68
CA TYR A 74 -8.62 1.70 -9.17
C TYR A 74 -8.76 2.90 -10.13
N LYS A 75 -9.90 3.08 -10.79
CA LYS A 75 -10.14 4.29 -11.60
C LYS A 75 -10.23 5.52 -10.72
N GLU A 76 -10.95 5.40 -9.63
CA GLU A 76 -11.10 6.48 -8.66
C GLU A 76 -9.78 6.73 -7.90
N VAL A 77 -9.03 5.69 -7.56
CA VAL A 77 -7.69 5.82 -6.99
C VAL A 77 -6.78 6.63 -7.92
N ILE A 78 -6.78 6.33 -9.22
CA ILE A 78 -5.98 7.06 -10.22
C ILE A 78 -6.41 8.53 -10.25
N ARG A 79 -7.70 8.84 -10.38
CA ARG A 79 -8.22 10.21 -10.41
C ARG A 79 -7.78 11.03 -9.19
N LEU A 80 -7.97 10.47 -8.01
CA LEU A 80 -7.66 11.13 -6.74
C LEU A 80 -6.16 11.34 -6.55
N CYS A 81 -5.34 10.36 -6.94
CA CYS A 81 -3.88 10.46 -6.81
C CYS A 81 -3.28 11.43 -7.84
N GLU A 82 -3.71 11.40 -9.11
CA GLU A 82 -3.24 12.35 -10.12
C GLU A 82 -3.52 13.79 -9.70
N ALA A 83 -4.77 14.11 -9.31
CA ALA A 83 -5.12 15.42 -8.77
C ALA A 83 -4.40 15.75 -7.45
N GLY A 84 -4.11 14.73 -6.62
CA GLY A 84 -3.32 14.87 -5.41
C GLY A 84 -1.88 15.29 -5.68
N ILE A 85 -1.25 14.71 -6.68
CA ILE A 85 0.13 15.05 -7.10
C ILE A 85 0.19 16.48 -7.66
N GLU A 86 -0.85 16.92 -8.41
CA GLU A 86 -0.92 18.29 -8.91
C GLU A 86 -1.03 19.31 -7.76
N SER A 87 -1.82 19.01 -6.75
CA SER A 87 -2.11 19.93 -5.63
C SER A 87 -1.04 19.89 -4.53
N ASN A 88 -0.47 18.71 -4.28
CA ASN A 88 0.47 18.43 -3.18
C ASN A 88 1.61 17.52 -3.67
N PRO A 89 2.53 18.02 -4.51
CA PRO A 89 3.54 17.21 -5.19
C PRO A 89 4.56 16.55 -4.25
N ASP A 90 4.68 17.00 -3.01
CA ASP A 90 5.60 16.43 -2.01
C ASP A 90 5.00 15.28 -1.21
N MET A 91 3.71 14.95 -1.43
CA MET A 91 3.07 13.81 -0.76
C MET A 91 3.37 12.50 -1.48
N LEU A 92 4.30 11.72 -0.92
CA LEU A 92 4.71 10.43 -1.49
C LEU A 92 3.58 9.41 -1.57
N GLU A 93 2.59 9.50 -0.68
CA GLU A 93 1.43 8.60 -0.62
C GLU A 93 0.66 8.60 -1.94
N PHE A 94 0.51 9.74 -2.60
CA PHE A 94 -0.19 9.79 -3.90
C PHE A 94 0.58 9.03 -4.99
N TYR A 95 1.89 9.15 -5.03
CA TYR A 95 2.72 8.39 -5.98
C TYR A 95 2.68 6.88 -5.68
N PHE A 96 2.73 6.51 -4.40
CA PHE A 96 2.68 5.13 -3.96
C PHE A 96 1.37 4.45 -4.40
N TYR A 97 0.22 5.02 -4.03
CA TYR A 97 -1.08 4.42 -4.37
C TYR A 97 -1.38 4.49 -5.86
N LEU A 98 -0.93 5.54 -6.56
CA LEU A 98 -1.06 5.64 -8.01
C LEU A 98 -0.27 4.54 -8.71
N SER A 99 0.93 4.23 -8.25
CA SER A 99 1.74 3.16 -8.82
C SER A 99 1.07 1.79 -8.67
N ILE A 100 0.49 1.52 -7.51
CA ILE A 100 -0.28 0.28 -7.28
C ILE A 100 -1.48 0.23 -8.22
N ALA A 101 -2.25 1.32 -8.33
CA ALA A 101 -3.43 1.38 -9.17
C ALA A 101 -3.10 1.20 -10.67
N TYR A 102 -2.00 1.80 -11.14
CA TYR A 102 -1.53 1.56 -12.51
C TYR A 102 -1.13 0.11 -12.75
N ASN A 103 -0.42 -0.50 -11.80
CA ASN A 103 -0.04 -1.92 -11.93
C ASN A 103 -1.27 -2.84 -11.94
N GLN A 104 -2.29 -2.57 -11.11
CA GLN A 104 -3.55 -3.31 -11.11
C GLN A 104 -4.36 -3.14 -12.41
N ALA A 105 -4.12 -2.06 -13.12
CA ALA A 105 -4.69 -1.79 -14.45
C ALA A 105 -3.81 -2.31 -15.61
N ASP A 106 -2.87 -3.23 -15.34
CA ASP A 106 -1.90 -3.77 -16.31
C ASP A 106 -0.99 -2.69 -16.95
N ARG A 107 -0.81 -1.54 -16.27
CA ARG A 107 0.01 -0.41 -16.71
C ARG A 107 1.32 -0.36 -15.92
N THR A 108 2.08 -1.45 -15.88
CA THR A 108 3.29 -1.58 -15.06
C THR A 108 4.39 -0.57 -15.45
N ASP A 109 4.48 -0.18 -16.73
CA ASP A 109 5.45 0.85 -17.17
C ASP A 109 5.12 2.23 -16.58
N ASP A 110 3.83 2.60 -16.54
CA ASP A 110 3.37 3.83 -15.90
C ASP A 110 3.58 3.77 -14.38
N ALA A 111 3.35 2.59 -13.77
CA ALA A 111 3.61 2.36 -12.35
C ALA A 111 5.09 2.61 -12.01
N LEU A 112 6.01 2.07 -12.81
CA LEU A 112 7.45 2.30 -12.64
C LEU A 112 7.85 3.76 -12.85
N ALA A 113 7.26 4.44 -13.84
CA ALA A 113 7.52 5.85 -14.09
C ALA A 113 7.08 6.73 -12.90
N ILE A 114 5.91 6.46 -12.33
CA ILE A 114 5.39 7.16 -11.16
C ILE A 114 6.22 6.85 -9.90
N CYS A 115 6.68 5.60 -9.69
CA CYS A 115 7.58 5.26 -8.60
C CYS A 115 8.88 6.09 -8.68
N LYS A 116 9.51 6.14 -9.83
CA LYS A 116 10.74 6.92 -10.05
C LYS A 116 10.50 8.39 -9.70
N LYS A 117 9.42 8.98 -10.26
CA LYS A 117 9.08 10.39 -10.01
C LYS A 117 8.87 10.69 -8.52
N GLY A 118 8.16 9.82 -7.80
CA GLY A 118 7.93 10.01 -6.36
C GLY A 118 9.20 9.87 -5.53
N LEU A 119 10.12 8.99 -5.93
CA LEU A 119 11.35 8.71 -5.20
C LEU A 119 12.54 9.62 -5.59
N GLU A 120 12.40 10.46 -6.63
CA GLU A 120 13.44 11.43 -7.01
C GLU A 120 13.71 12.49 -5.95
N ASN A 121 12.66 12.93 -5.24
CA ASN A 121 12.75 13.99 -4.23
C ASN A 121 12.03 13.58 -2.95
N ILE A 122 12.60 12.61 -2.24
CA ILE A 122 12.04 12.14 -0.96
C ILE A 122 12.18 13.26 0.08
N PRO A 123 11.09 13.76 0.67
CA PRO A 123 11.16 14.77 1.72
C PRO A 123 11.99 14.27 2.93
N GLU A 124 12.82 15.12 3.52
CA GLU A 124 13.72 14.76 4.63
C GLU A 124 12.99 14.13 5.83
N LYS A 125 11.75 14.55 6.06
CA LYS A 125 10.91 14.09 7.17
C LYS A 125 10.06 12.86 6.83
N SER A 126 10.25 12.26 5.66
CA SER A 126 9.49 11.07 5.26
C SER A 126 9.70 9.92 6.22
N ASP A 127 8.61 9.19 6.48
CA ASP A 127 8.68 7.95 7.25
C ASP A 127 9.54 6.92 6.51
N LYS A 128 10.58 6.44 7.18
CA LYS A 128 11.55 5.51 6.58
C LYS A 128 10.94 4.16 6.26
N GLU A 129 9.99 3.70 7.06
CA GLU A 129 9.27 2.46 6.81
C GLU A 129 8.41 2.60 5.56
N PHE A 130 7.71 3.72 5.41
CA PHE A 130 6.92 4.00 4.21
C PHE A 130 7.80 4.06 2.95
N VAL A 131 8.94 4.77 3.00
CA VAL A 131 9.90 4.83 1.88
C VAL A 131 10.46 3.45 1.55
N SER A 132 10.76 2.63 2.55
CA SER A 132 11.17 1.24 2.37
C SER A 132 10.11 0.42 1.62
N ASN A 133 8.85 0.54 2.02
CA ASN A 133 7.74 -0.14 1.35
C ASN A 133 7.58 0.35 -0.10
N PHE A 134 7.81 1.63 -0.36
CA PHE A 134 7.74 2.18 -1.70
C PHE A 134 8.83 1.59 -2.63
N TYR A 135 10.08 1.49 -2.16
CA TYR A 135 11.14 0.80 -2.91
C TYR A 135 10.84 -0.69 -3.10
N ALA A 136 10.24 -1.35 -2.09
CA ALA A 136 9.90 -2.77 -2.18
C ALA A 136 8.89 -3.04 -3.30
N ILE A 137 7.78 -2.28 -3.39
CA ILE A 137 6.81 -2.45 -4.48
C ILE A 137 7.41 -2.12 -5.85
N MET A 138 8.32 -1.15 -5.93
CA MET A 138 9.05 -0.86 -7.18
C MET A 138 9.90 -2.06 -7.60
N GLY A 139 10.50 -2.76 -6.64
CA GLY A 139 11.20 -4.04 -6.86
C GLY A 139 10.28 -5.10 -7.45
N ASP A 140 9.07 -5.26 -6.89
CA ASP A 140 8.06 -6.21 -7.40
C ASP A 140 7.64 -5.86 -8.84
N PHE A 141 7.46 -4.58 -9.17
CA PHE A 141 7.12 -4.16 -10.54
C PHE A 141 8.25 -4.43 -11.53
N TYR A 142 9.51 -4.18 -11.15
CA TYR A 142 10.65 -4.53 -11.97
C TYR A 142 10.74 -6.04 -12.20
N HIS A 143 10.52 -6.84 -11.16
CA HIS A 143 10.52 -8.29 -11.29
C HIS A 143 9.41 -8.77 -12.24
N THR A 144 8.20 -8.21 -12.16
CA THR A 144 7.09 -8.48 -13.09
C THR A 144 7.49 -8.20 -14.56
N LYS A 145 8.31 -7.17 -14.78
CA LYS A 145 8.87 -6.82 -16.10
C LYS A 145 10.11 -7.65 -16.46
N LYS A 146 10.51 -8.62 -15.63
CA LYS A 146 11.75 -9.42 -15.79
C LYS A 146 13.03 -8.58 -15.82
N MET A 147 13.01 -7.44 -15.17
CA MET A 147 14.15 -6.53 -14.99
C MET A 147 14.81 -6.83 -13.64
N ASN A 148 15.42 -8.00 -13.51
CA ASN A 148 15.83 -8.54 -12.22
C ASN A 148 16.96 -7.72 -11.56
N THR A 149 17.87 -7.14 -12.34
CA THR A 149 18.94 -6.28 -11.81
C THR A 149 18.37 -5.05 -11.13
N GLU A 150 17.41 -4.38 -11.77
CA GLU A 150 16.73 -3.22 -11.24
C GLU A 150 15.83 -3.59 -10.04
N ALA A 151 15.20 -4.76 -10.07
CA ALA A 151 14.41 -5.28 -8.95
C ALA A 151 15.28 -5.44 -7.70
N TYR A 152 16.45 -6.06 -7.83
CA TYR A 152 17.37 -6.27 -6.71
C TYR A 152 17.94 -4.95 -6.18
N ALA A 153 18.26 -3.99 -7.04
CA ALA A 153 18.68 -2.66 -6.62
C ALA A 153 17.58 -1.92 -5.84
N ALA A 154 16.31 -2.08 -6.23
CA ALA A 154 15.18 -1.51 -5.51
C ALA A 154 14.99 -2.17 -4.13
N TYR A 155 15.10 -3.50 -4.02
CA TYR A 155 15.06 -4.17 -2.72
C TYR A 155 16.24 -3.80 -1.82
N ASP A 156 17.46 -3.68 -2.36
CA ASP A 156 18.60 -3.19 -1.58
C ASP A 156 18.33 -1.79 -1.04
N SER A 157 17.73 -0.89 -1.85
CA SER A 157 17.30 0.43 -1.40
C SER A 157 16.24 0.35 -0.31
N ALA A 158 15.24 -0.52 -0.44
CA ALA A 158 14.22 -0.74 0.58
C ALA A 158 14.86 -1.13 1.93
N LEU A 159 15.83 -2.03 1.90
CA LEU A 159 16.52 -2.53 3.11
C LEU A 159 17.49 -1.52 3.72
N VAL A 160 17.96 -0.52 2.94
CA VAL A 160 18.71 0.63 3.48
C VAL A 160 17.81 1.51 4.34
N TYR A 161 16.55 1.75 3.92
CA TYR A 161 15.60 2.54 4.71
C TYR A 161 15.03 1.77 5.90
N ASN A 162 14.71 0.49 5.73
CA ASN A 162 14.26 -0.39 6.80
C ASN A 162 14.81 -1.82 6.60
N SER A 163 15.88 -2.15 7.30
CA SER A 163 16.53 -3.48 7.23
C SER A 163 15.66 -4.63 7.77
N ALA A 164 14.55 -4.31 8.46
CA ALA A 164 13.58 -5.25 8.99
C ALA A 164 12.28 -5.29 8.16
N ASN A 165 12.27 -4.74 6.94
CA ASN A 165 11.12 -4.84 6.05
C ASN A 165 10.92 -6.30 5.61
N LEU A 166 9.99 -7.00 6.29
CA LEU A 166 9.76 -8.44 6.09
C LEU A 166 9.28 -8.76 4.68
N GLY A 167 8.44 -7.89 4.08
CA GLY A 167 7.97 -8.04 2.70
C GLY A 167 9.13 -7.98 1.69
N ALA A 168 9.98 -6.96 1.82
CA ALA A 168 11.16 -6.82 0.97
C ALA A 168 12.13 -7.99 1.14
N LEU A 169 12.41 -8.41 2.40
CA LEU A 169 13.27 -9.56 2.69
C LEU A 169 12.74 -10.84 2.06
N ASN A 170 11.44 -11.11 2.22
CA ASN A 170 10.80 -12.31 1.67
C ASN A 170 10.84 -12.34 0.14
N ASN A 171 10.39 -11.27 -0.50
CA ASN A 171 10.28 -11.23 -1.97
C ASN A 171 11.67 -11.27 -2.62
N TYR A 172 12.63 -10.52 -2.07
CA TYR A 172 14.00 -10.56 -2.55
C TYR A 172 14.62 -11.96 -2.43
N ALA A 173 14.47 -12.60 -1.27
CA ALA A 173 14.97 -13.95 -1.04
C ALA A 173 14.33 -14.96 -2.00
N TYR A 174 13.01 -14.88 -2.17
CA TYR A 174 12.28 -15.74 -3.09
C TYR A 174 12.77 -15.60 -4.52
N TYR A 175 12.89 -14.37 -5.03
CA TYR A 175 13.31 -14.14 -6.42
C TYR A 175 14.78 -14.55 -6.68
N LEU A 176 15.68 -14.33 -5.71
CA LEU A 176 17.04 -14.87 -5.80
C LEU A 176 17.05 -16.41 -5.90
N SER A 177 16.19 -17.07 -5.11
CA SER A 177 16.13 -18.53 -5.09
C SER A 177 15.57 -19.13 -6.39
N LEU A 178 14.61 -18.47 -7.03
CA LEU A 178 14.11 -18.88 -8.35
C LEU A 178 15.18 -18.88 -9.43
N GLU A 179 16.15 -17.96 -9.33
CA GLU A 179 17.31 -17.89 -10.23
C GLU A 179 18.50 -18.75 -9.76
N ARG A 180 18.37 -19.44 -8.63
CA ARG A 180 19.48 -20.13 -7.95
C ARG A 180 20.71 -19.24 -7.75
N ARG A 181 20.45 -17.97 -7.48
CA ARG A 181 21.46 -16.95 -7.29
C ARG A 181 21.57 -16.57 -5.81
N ASP A 182 22.81 -16.47 -5.31
CA ASP A 182 23.10 -16.02 -3.95
C ASP A 182 22.22 -16.69 -2.87
N LEU A 183 22.09 -18.05 -2.96
CA LEU A 183 21.20 -18.83 -2.09
C LEU A 183 21.51 -18.66 -0.60
N ASP A 184 22.77 -18.38 -0.24
CA ASP A 184 23.13 -18.09 1.17
C ASP A 184 22.55 -16.76 1.65
N LYS A 185 22.60 -15.71 0.81
CA LYS A 185 21.94 -14.41 1.07
C LYS A 185 20.44 -14.60 1.15
N ALA A 186 19.84 -15.37 0.23
CA ALA A 186 18.42 -15.65 0.23
C ALA A 186 17.98 -16.36 1.52
N GLU A 187 18.72 -17.37 1.96
CA GLU A 187 18.44 -18.08 3.21
C GLU A 187 18.52 -17.15 4.44
N GLU A 188 19.57 -16.32 4.52
CA GLU A 188 19.71 -15.37 5.64
C GLU A 188 18.53 -14.41 5.72
N MET A 189 18.10 -13.83 4.57
CA MET A 189 16.97 -12.91 4.50
C MET A 189 15.66 -13.61 4.89
N SER A 190 15.39 -14.78 4.32
CA SER A 190 14.18 -15.54 4.60
C SER A 190 14.13 -16.06 6.05
N TYR A 191 15.27 -16.45 6.62
CA TYR A 191 15.34 -16.82 8.03
C TYR A 191 14.92 -15.66 8.95
N LYS A 192 15.28 -14.40 8.62
CA LYS A 192 14.84 -13.22 9.39
C LYS A 192 13.32 -13.10 9.41
N THR A 193 12.66 -13.41 8.29
CA THR A 193 11.19 -13.34 8.20
C THR A 193 10.52 -14.41 9.05
N VAL A 194 10.98 -15.66 8.97
CA VAL A 194 10.49 -16.79 9.78
C VAL A 194 10.73 -16.55 11.26
N LYS A 195 11.89 -16.00 11.64
CA LYS A 195 12.21 -15.67 13.02
C LYS A 195 11.29 -14.58 13.58
N SER A 196 10.93 -13.59 12.77
CA SER A 196 10.03 -12.50 13.16
C SER A 196 8.57 -12.95 13.26
N GLU A 197 8.11 -13.75 12.31
CA GLU A 197 6.74 -14.26 12.22
C GLU A 197 6.72 -15.78 12.01
N PRO A 198 6.96 -16.58 13.08
CA PRO A 198 7.19 -18.04 12.97
C PRO A 198 5.99 -18.86 12.49
N LYS A 199 4.82 -18.25 12.41
CA LYS A 199 3.57 -18.90 11.97
C LYS A 199 3.01 -18.32 10.67
N ASN A 200 3.74 -17.42 10.03
CA ASN A 200 3.32 -16.86 8.75
C ASN A 200 3.55 -17.89 7.64
N PRO A 201 2.49 -18.42 7.01
CA PRO A 201 2.62 -19.51 6.03
C PRO A 201 3.44 -19.09 4.81
N THR A 202 3.31 -17.85 4.34
CA THR A 202 4.09 -17.33 3.19
C THR A 202 5.58 -17.31 3.48
N TYR A 203 6.00 -16.90 4.69
CA TYR A 203 7.41 -16.86 5.06
C TYR A 203 7.98 -18.26 5.27
N LEU A 204 7.20 -19.17 5.87
CA LEU A 204 7.57 -20.57 6.05
C LEU A 204 7.75 -21.27 4.69
N ASP A 205 6.84 -21.02 3.74
CA ASP A 205 6.89 -21.58 2.39
C ASP A 205 8.13 -21.10 1.64
N THR A 206 8.39 -19.80 1.62
CA THR A 206 9.60 -19.22 0.98
C THR A 206 10.88 -19.81 1.58
N TYR A 207 10.95 -19.94 2.91
CA TYR A 207 12.12 -20.51 3.58
C TYR A 207 12.32 -21.99 3.25
N ALA A 208 11.23 -22.77 3.24
CA ALA A 208 11.23 -24.17 2.84
C ALA A 208 11.73 -24.33 1.39
N TRP A 209 11.25 -23.49 0.48
CA TRP A 209 11.70 -23.50 -0.93
C TRP A 209 13.21 -23.23 -1.05
N ILE A 210 13.72 -22.23 -0.35
CA ILE A 210 15.16 -21.89 -0.37
C ILE A 210 16.00 -23.07 0.16
N LEU A 211 15.58 -23.69 1.27
CA LEU A 211 16.24 -24.88 1.82
C LEU A 211 16.22 -26.04 0.82
N PHE A 212 15.12 -26.25 0.12
CA PHE A 212 15.01 -27.24 -0.94
C PHE A 212 16.00 -26.97 -2.07
N GLU A 213 16.08 -25.74 -2.57
CA GLU A 213 17.03 -25.35 -3.62
C GLU A 213 18.50 -25.51 -3.18
N LYS A 214 18.78 -25.43 -1.89
CA LYS A 214 20.09 -25.70 -1.30
C LYS A 214 20.37 -27.19 -1.07
N GLY A 215 19.39 -28.07 -1.28
CA GLY A 215 19.50 -29.51 -1.05
C GLY A 215 19.24 -29.96 0.40
N ASN A 216 18.79 -29.07 1.27
CA ASN A 216 18.45 -29.35 2.68
C ASN A 216 17.02 -29.91 2.79
N TYR A 217 16.73 -31.01 2.11
CA TYR A 217 15.37 -31.54 1.93
C TYR A 217 14.66 -31.91 3.22
N ALA A 218 15.39 -32.45 4.20
CA ALA A 218 14.79 -32.84 5.48
C ALA A 218 14.26 -31.63 6.26
N GLU A 219 15.02 -30.55 6.29
CA GLU A 219 14.64 -29.31 6.96
C GLU A 219 13.56 -28.57 6.17
N ALA A 220 13.69 -28.51 4.83
CA ALA A 220 12.68 -27.94 3.95
C ALA A 220 11.30 -28.56 4.20
N ARG A 221 11.24 -29.90 4.38
CA ARG A 221 9.99 -30.59 4.67
C ARG A 221 9.35 -30.14 5.98
N LEU A 222 10.13 -29.90 7.04
CA LEU A 222 9.59 -29.43 8.31
C LEU A 222 8.91 -28.07 8.17
N TYR A 223 9.54 -27.15 7.44
CA TYR A 223 9.00 -25.81 7.25
C TYR A 223 7.77 -25.78 6.31
N ILE A 224 7.74 -26.62 5.26
CA ILE A 224 6.56 -26.70 4.40
C ILE A 224 5.36 -27.33 5.14
N ASP A 225 5.59 -28.36 5.94
CA ASP A 225 4.56 -28.97 6.77
C ASP A 225 3.99 -27.94 7.79
N ASP A 226 4.84 -27.09 8.36
CA ASP A 226 4.42 -26.01 9.24
C ASP A 226 3.68 -24.88 8.47
N ALA A 227 4.08 -24.56 7.23
CA ALA A 227 3.37 -23.63 6.38
C ALA A 227 1.93 -24.10 6.11
N ILE A 228 1.77 -25.34 5.66
CA ILE A 228 0.46 -25.97 5.41
C ILE A 228 -0.42 -25.97 6.68
N LYS A 229 0.17 -26.31 7.83
CA LYS A 229 -0.55 -26.32 9.10
C LYS A 229 -1.05 -24.94 9.54
N ASN A 230 -0.31 -23.89 9.23
CA ASN A 230 -0.66 -22.51 9.59
C ASN A 230 -1.46 -21.77 8.52
N ASP A 231 -1.58 -22.34 7.32
CA ASP A 231 -2.42 -21.78 6.25
C ASP A 231 -3.90 -22.04 6.54
N LYS A 232 -4.55 -21.05 7.18
CA LYS A 232 -5.97 -21.12 7.57
C LYS A 232 -6.91 -20.96 6.38
N ASP A 233 -6.44 -20.34 5.32
CA ASP A 233 -7.25 -19.97 4.16
C ASP A 233 -7.12 -20.98 3.01
N GLN A 234 -6.32 -22.05 3.22
CA GLN A 234 -5.98 -23.04 2.18
C GLN A 234 -5.60 -22.35 0.85
N SER A 235 -4.77 -21.31 0.96
CA SER A 235 -4.33 -20.55 -0.21
C SER A 235 -3.50 -21.45 -1.13
N ASP A 236 -3.75 -21.37 -2.44
CA ASP A 236 -2.98 -22.08 -3.47
C ASP A 236 -1.52 -21.59 -3.60
N THR A 237 -1.08 -20.74 -2.66
CA THR A 237 0.25 -20.10 -2.64
C THR A 237 1.32 -20.91 -1.91
N ILE A 238 0.96 -22.02 -1.29
CA ILE A 238 1.93 -22.95 -0.69
C ILE A 238 2.30 -23.99 -1.74
N LEU A 239 3.57 -24.02 -2.14
CA LEU A 239 4.14 -24.93 -3.15
C LEU A 239 4.40 -26.33 -2.61
#